data_a763e061eb78ba619062ecfd6338f563
#
_entry.id   a763e061eb78ba619062ecfd6338f563
#
_cell.length_a   1.000
_cell.length_b   1.000
_cell.length_c   1.000
_cell.angle_alpha   90.00
_cell.angle_beta   90.00
_cell.angle_gamma   90.00
#
_symmetry.space_group_name_H-M   'P 1'
#
loop_
_entity.id
_entity.type
_entity.pdbx_description
1 polymer ?
#
loop_
_entity_poly.entity_id
_entity_poly.type
_entity_poly.pdbx_seq_one_letter_code
_entity_poly.pdbx_strand_id
1 'polypeptide(L)'
;MSVATQSLRPPSRTLMFLEGRAISELGAFLGALPLLSLAPSGDGHPVLVLPGLVASDTSTRPLRSFLKGRGYAASGWRQGRNLGLRQGVQHAMVDLVQELNDTHGRKVSLVGWSLGGLYARQLAKMMPGRVRSVITLGSPFAAGPKATNAWRVYEIASGHRADEDDARFGGSLAGTPPVPTTAIFSRTDGICAWQGCMEKTTATSESIEVESSHCGMGHHPAVVYAVADRLAQPEGQWSPFDRRGWRSLVYPNPNR
;
A
#
# COMPACT_ATOMS: atom_id res chain seq x y z
N MET A 1 15.10 -21.47 15.69
CA MET A 1 15.39 -21.92 14.31
C MET A 1 15.20 -20.74 13.39
N SER A 2 16.30 -20.18 12.87
CA SER A 2 16.29 -19.08 11.91
C SER A 2 15.74 -19.62 10.58
N VAL A 3 14.53 -19.19 10.20
CA VAL A 3 14.02 -19.44 8.84
C VAL A 3 14.94 -18.68 7.91
N ALA A 4 15.76 -19.38 7.15
CA ALA A 4 16.57 -18.79 6.11
C ALA A 4 15.63 -18.04 5.16
N THR A 5 15.72 -16.71 5.17
CA THR A 5 15.01 -15.85 4.24
C THR A 5 15.53 -16.19 2.85
N GLN A 6 14.79 -16.97 2.07
CA GLN A 6 15.15 -17.22 0.68
C GLN A 6 15.38 -15.87 0.03
N SER A 7 16.57 -15.68 -0.55
CA SER A 7 16.90 -14.45 -1.26
C SER A 7 16.02 -14.36 -2.51
N LEU A 8 14.88 -13.69 -2.38
CA LEU A 8 13.98 -13.44 -3.50
C LEU A 8 14.72 -12.66 -4.59
N ARG A 9 14.53 -13.07 -5.84
CA ARG A 9 15.08 -12.35 -6.99
C ARG A 9 14.13 -11.25 -7.43
N PRO A 10 14.64 -10.13 -7.94
CA PRO A 10 13.79 -9.10 -8.53
C PRO A 10 13.01 -9.65 -9.74
N PRO A 11 11.89 -9.02 -10.10
CA PRO A 11 11.12 -9.37 -11.29
C PRO A 11 11.95 -9.34 -12.57
N SER A 12 11.51 -10.09 -13.59
CA SER A 12 12.19 -10.16 -14.87
C SER A 12 12.22 -8.82 -15.61
N ARG A 13 13.20 -8.64 -16.50
CA ARG A 13 13.26 -7.44 -17.37
C ARG A 13 12.02 -7.27 -18.24
N THR A 14 11.38 -8.38 -18.65
CA THR A 14 10.12 -8.34 -19.41
C THR A 14 9.00 -7.73 -18.58
N LEU A 15 8.83 -8.14 -17.33
CA LEU A 15 7.83 -7.53 -16.43
C LEU A 15 8.14 -6.06 -16.16
N MET A 16 9.41 -5.71 -15.98
CA MET A 16 9.83 -4.32 -15.81
C MET A 16 9.50 -3.46 -17.06
N PHE A 17 9.69 -4.00 -18.28
CA PHE A 17 9.28 -3.30 -19.50
C PHE A 17 7.76 -3.13 -19.58
N LEU A 18 7.00 -4.13 -19.12
CA LEU A 18 5.52 -4.08 -19.07
C LEU A 18 4.95 -3.09 -18.04
N GLU A 19 5.77 -2.45 -17.21
CA GLU A 19 5.32 -1.37 -16.32
C GLU A 19 4.73 -0.18 -17.09
N GLY A 20 5.11 0.01 -18.37
CA GLY A 20 4.50 1.00 -19.28
C GLY A 20 2.97 0.88 -19.43
N ARG A 21 2.38 -0.30 -19.13
CA ARG A 21 0.93 -0.50 -19.12
C ARG A 21 0.19 0.32 -18.05
N ALA A 22 0.88 0.90 -17.08
CA ALA A 22 0.30 1.82 -16.12
C ALA A 22 -0.51 2.95 -16.79
N ILE A 23 -0.11 3.36 -18.00
CA ILE A 23 -0.83 4.39 -18.78
C ILE A 23 -2.22 3.86 -19.21
N SER A 24 -2.27 2.63 -19.75
CA SER A 24 -3.55 2.02 -20.13
C SER A 24 -4.42 1.68 -18.91
N GLU A 25 -3.79 1.32 -17.78
CA GLU A 25 -4.48 1.10 -16.51
C GLU A 25 -5.12 2.40 -15.98
N LEU A 26 -4.48 3.55 -16.18
CA LEU A 26 -5.08 4.86 -15.89
C LEU A 26 -6.29 5.14 -16.80
N GLY A 27 -6.20 4.83 -18.09
CA GLY A 27 -7.33 4.90 -19.01
C GLY A 27 -8.49 4.00 -18.58
N ALA A 28 -8.19 2.76 -18.19
CA ALA A 28 -9.16 1.80 -17.65
C ALA A 28 -9.82 2.31 -16.37
N PHE A 29 -9.06 2.94 -15.47
CA PHE A 29 -9.60 3.57 -14.26
C PHE A 29 -10.63 4.67 -14.60
N LEU A 30 -10.28 5.57 -15.52
CA LEU A 30 -11.19 6.64 -15.92
C LEU A 30 -12.46 6.08 -16.56
N GLY A 31 -12.34 5.08 -17.41
CA GLY A 31 -13.50 4.38 -18.02
C GLY A 31 -14.35 3.59 -17.02
N ALA A 32 -13.73 3.09 -15.95
CA ALA A 32 -14.42 2.32 -14.90
C ALA A 32 -15.04 3.17 -13.79
N LEU A 33 -14.86 4.50 -13.78
CA LEU A 33 -15.40 5.38 -12.73
C LEU A 33 -16.92 5.19 -12.50
N PRO A 34 -17.79 5.03 -13.52
CA PRO A 34 -19.20 4.77 -13.29
C PRO A 34 -19.46 3.47 -12.49
N LEU A 35 -18.71 2.38 -12.79
CA LEU A 35 -18.81 1.12 -12.04
C LEU A 35 -18.21 1.25 -10.64
N LEU A 36 -17.09 1.93 -10.51
CA LEU A 36 -16.43 2.20 -9.23
C LEU A 36 -17.28 3.10 -8.31
N SER A 37 -18.21 3.88 -8.86
CA SER A 37 -19.19 4.61 -8.05
C SER A 37 -20.13 3.71 -7.25
N LEU A 38 -20.24 2.43 -7.60
CA LEU A 38 -20.98 1.40 -6.87
C LEU A 38 -20.15 0.70 -5.78
N ALA A 39 -18.87 1.01 -5.67
CA ALA A 39 -18.03 0.49 -4.60
C ALA A 39 -18.55 0.95 -3.22
N PRO A 40 -18.25 0.22 -2.14
CA PRO A 40 -18.72 0.59 -0.81
C PRO A 40 -18.38 2.03 -0.43
N SER A 41 -19.31 2.72 0.21
CA SER A 41 -19.15 4.11 0.66
C SER A 41 -18.38 4.18 1.97
N GLY A 42 -17.68 5.28 2.17
CA GLY A 42 -17.00 5.59 3.40
C GLY A 42 -17.94 6.13 4.49
N ASP A 43 -17.44 6.16 5.69
CA ASP A 43 -18.09 6.65 6.91
C ASP A 43 -17.52 8.00 7.38
N GLY A 44 -16.75 8.69 6.54
CA GLY A 44 -16.13 9.99 6.84
C GLY A 44 -14.78 9.91 7.58
N HIS A 45 -14.27 8.70 7.92
CA HIS A 45 -13.01 8.64 8.66
C HIS A 45 -11.81 9.09 7.81
N PRO A 46 -10.73 9.57 8.47
CA PRO A 46 -9.54 10.04 7.77
C PRO A 46 -8.75 8.88 7.16
N VAL A 47 -8.30 9.08 5.91
CA VAL A 47 -7.45 8.14 5.17
C VAL A 47 -6.19 8.88 4.72
N LEU A 48 -5.02 8.44 5.18
CA LEU A 48 -3.74 8.96 4.74
C LEU A 48 -3.17 8.07 3.64
N VAL A 49 -2.91 8.66 2.46
CA VAL A 49 -2.32 7.93 1.33
C VAL A 49 -0.87 8.34 1.15
N LEU A 50 0.03 7.35 1.26
CA LEU A 50 1.48 7.51 1.24
C LEU A 50 2.04 7.06 -0.12
N PRO A 51 2.79 7.93 -0.84
CA PRO A 51 3.29 7.63 -2.18
C PRO A 51 4.51 6.70 -2.16
N GLY A 52 4.76 6.04 -3.29
CA GLY A 52 5.96 5.25 -3.54
C GLY A 52 7.24 6.08 -3.66
N LEU A 53 8.37 5.39 -3.86
CA LEU A 53 9.68 6.00 -4.10
C LEU A 53 9.63 6.94 -5.30
N VAL A 54 10.30 8.09 -5.20
CA VAL A 54 10.37 9.22 -6.15
C VAL A 54 9.01 9.79 -6.57
N ALA A 55 7.91 9.26 -6.11
CA ALA A 55 6.57 9.75 -6.31
C ALA A 55 6.20 10.86 -5.30
N SER A 56 5.06 11.50 -5.50
CA SER A 56 4.54 12.55 -4.62
C SER A 56 3.02 12.43 -4.51
N ASP A 57 2.38 13.36 -3.83
CA ASP A 57 0.92 13.45 -3.74
C ASP A 57 0.22 13.52 -5.11
N THR A 58 0.92 13.94 -6.15
CA THR A 58 0.38 13.94 -7.52
C THR A 58 0.09 12.52 -8.01
N SER A 59 0.98 11.55 -7.73
CA SER A 59 0.80 10.15 -8.14
C SER A 59 -0.37 9.46 -7.44
N THR A 60 -0.68 9.85 -6.20
CA THR A 60 -1.79 9.29 -5.41
C THR A 60 -3.11 10.06 -5.61
N ARG A 61 -3.10 11.13 -6.40
CA ARG A 61 -4.29 11.97 -6.62
C ARG A 61 -5.50 11.20 -7.16
N PRO A 62 -5.37 10.29 -8.14
CA PRO A 62 -6.51 9.52 -8.63
C PRO A 62 -7.20 8.75 -7.52
N LEU A 63 -6.45 7.97 -6.72
CA LEU A 63 -6.98 7.22 -5.60
C LEU A 63 -7.60 8.13 -4.53
N ARG A 64 -6.90 9.20 -4.12
CA ARG A 64 -7.43 10.13 -3.11
C ARG A 64 -8.70 10.84 -3.58
N SER A 65 -8.76 11.24 -4.85
CA SER A 65 -9.98 11.85 -5.42
C SER A 65 -11.15 10.89 -5.43
N PHE A 66 -10.91 9.63 -5.81
CA PHE A 66 -11.91 8.59 -5.75
C PHE A 66 -12.40 8.38 -4.30
N LEU A 67 -11.51 8.21 -3.33
CA LEU A 67 -11.87 8.00 -1.92
C LEU A 67 -12.66 9.19 -1.35
N LYS A 68 -12.30 10.44 -1.71
CA LYS A 68 -13.10 11.62 -1.36
C LYS A 68 -14.52 11.54 -1.93
N GLY A 69 -14.65 11.16 -3.20
CA GLY A 69 -15.94 10.92 -3.85
C GLY A 69 -16.74 9.78 -3.21
N ARG A 70 -16.09 8.87 -2.49
CA ARG A 70 -16.72 7.80 -1.70
C ARG A 70 -17.02 8.18 -0.25
N GLY A 71 -16.76 9.44 0.14
CA GLY A 71 -17.11 9.96 1.47
C GLY A 71 -16.01 9.79 2.53
N TYR A 72 -14.75 9.54 2.14
CA TYR A 72 -13.61 9.53 3.07
C TYR A 72 -12.94 10.91 3.18
N ALA A 73 -12.37 11.22 4.34
CA ALA A 73 -11.48 12.38 4.51
C ALA A 73 -10.05 12.01 4.05
N ALA A 74 -9.87 11.80 2.72
CA ALA A 74 -8.61 11.33 2.16
C ALA A 74 -7.59 12.46 2.01
N SER A 75 -6.39 12.27 2.60
CA SER A 75 -5.25 13.19 2.58
C SER A 75 -4.02 12.56 1.94
N GLY A 76 -3.13 13.39 1.38
CA GLY A 76 -1.79 12.97 0.96
C GLY A 76 -0.77 13.17 2.09
N TRP A 77 0.46 12.73 1.87
CA TRP A 77 1.51 12.73 2.88
C TRP A 77 2.19 14.10 3.11
N ARG A 78 1.97 15.07 2.23
CA ARG A 78 2.39 16.49 2.33
C ARG A 78 3.90 16.73 2.42
N GLN A 79 4.75 15.74 2.13
CA GLN A 79 6.22 15.85 2.22
C GLN A 79 6.89 16.02 0.84
N GLY A 80 6.13 16.40 -0.21
CA GLY A 80 6.65 16.55 -1.55
C GLY A 80 7.01 15.21 -2.20
N ARG A 81 8.21 15.10 -2.80
CA ARG A 81 8.67 13.88 -3.44
C ARG A 81 9.25 12.90 -2.40
N ASN A 82 8.79 11.66 -2.42
CA ASN A 82 9.29 10.62 -1.53
C ASN A 82 10.69 10.13 -1.97
N LEU A 83 11.71 10.62 -1.32
CA LEU A 83 13.10 10.28 -1.57
C LEU A 83 13.69 9.34 -0.52
N GLY A 84 12.85 8.54 0.13
CA GLY A 84 13.26 7.65 1.21
C GLY A 84 13.13 8.27 2.60
N LEU A 85 13.51 7.51 3.61
CA LEU A 85 13.43 7.92 5.02
C LEU A 85 14.58 8.89 5.37
N ARG A 86 14.46 10.13 4.90
CA ARG A 86 15.40 11.21 5.24
C ARG A 86 15.09 11.78 6.62
N GLN A 87 16.05 12.55 7.15
CA GLN A 87 15.90 13.23 8.44
C GLN A 87 14.59 14.03 8.51
N GLY A 88 13.84 13.88 9.59
CA GLY A 88 12.57 14.57 9.82
C GLY A 88 11.33 13.94 9.16
N VAL A 89 11.46 13.12 8.12
CA VAL A 89 10.32 12.53 7.40
C VAL A 89 9.46 11.66 8.33
N GLN A 90 10.09 10.85 9.17
CA GLN A 90 9.36 9.99 10.11
C GLN A 90 8.55 10.81 11.11
N HIS A 91 9.15 11.85 11.72
CA HIS A 91 8.45 12.75 12.64
C HIS A 91 7.29 13.44 11.96
N ALA A 92 7.51 14.00 10.76
CA ALA A 92 6.45 14.66 10.00
C ALA A 92 5.27 13.72 9.67
N MET A 93 5.53 12.43 9.42
CA MET A 93 4.46 11.45 9.23
C MET A 93 3.72 11.12 10.52
N VAL A 94 4.43 11.03 11.65
CA VAL A 94 3.82 10.85 12.99
C VAL A 94 2.93 12.03 13.32
N ASP A 95 3.43 13.26 13.16
CA ASP A 95 2.68 14.50 13.41
C ASP A 95 1.43 14.57 12.52
N LEU A 96 1.54 14.18 11.25
CA LEU A 96 0.41 14.16 10.33
C LEU A 96 -0.68 13.14 10.75
N VAL A 97 -0.28 11.95 11.22
CA VAL A 97 -1.26 10.97 11.74
C VAL A 97 -1.95 11.54 13.00
N GLN A 98 -1.21 12.20 13.87
CA GLN A 98 -1.78 12.87 15.06
C GLN A 98 -2.76 13.97 14.65
N GLU A 99 -2.34 14.89 13.77
CA GLU A 99 -3.18 15.97 13.23
C GLU A 99 -4.50 15.44 12.67
N LEU A 100 -4.43 14.39 11.83
CA LEU A 100 -5.63 13.81 11.23
C LEU A 100 -6.53 13.14 12.27
N ASN A 101 -5.95 12.42 13.24
CA ASN A 101 -6.69 11.79 14.31
C ASN A 101 -7.41 12.84 15.19
N ASP A 102 -6.70 13.89 15.60
CA ASP A 102 -7.22 14.94 16.47
C ASP A 102 -8.28 15.79 15.73
N THR A 103 -8.06 16.11 14.44
CA THR A 103 -9.01 16.88 13.63
C THR A 103 -10.34 16.16 13.43
N HIS A 104 -10.29 14.85 13.23
CA HIS A 104 -11.49 14.05 12.92
C HIS A 104 -12.07 13.32 14.13
N GLY A 105 -11.38 13.31 15.28
CA GLY A 105 -11.78 12.54 16.47
C GLY A 105 -11.88 11.02 16.21
N ARG A 106 -11.18 10.50 15.19
CA ARG A 106 -11.28 9.13 14.70
C ARG A 106 -9.92 8.58 14.28
N LYS A 107 -9.72 7.27 14.41
CA LYS A 107 -8.50 6.62 13.95
C LYS A 107 -8.33 6.76 12.42
N VAL A 108 -7.08 6.85 12.00
CA VAL A 108 -6.66 7.06 10.61
C VAL A 108 -6.42 5.72 9.91
N SER A 109 -7.04 5.48 8.76
CA SER A 109 -6.63 4.38 7.89
C SER A 109 -5.44 4.79 7.03
N LEU A 110 -4.45 3.92 6.91
CA LEU A 110 -3.23 4.17 6.14
C LEU A 110 -3.24 3.35 4.85
N VAL A 111 -3.11 4.01 3.71
CA VAL A 111 -2.95 3.35 2.41
C VAL A 111 -1.57 3.70 1.88
N GLY A 112 -0.68 2.73 1.76
CA GLY A 112 0.69 2.97 1.34
C GLY A 112 1.03 2.23 0.04
N TRP A 113 1.54 2.96 -0.94
CA TRP A 113 1.98 2.40 -2.22
C TRP A 113 3.49 2.19 -2.21
N SER A 114 3.97 0.96 -2.53
CA SER A 114 5.38 0.63 -2.60
C SER A 114 6.12 1.01 -1.30
N LEU A 115 7.12 1.89 -1.34
CA LEU A 115 7.81 2.43 -0.16
C LEU A 115 6.84 3.06 0.86
N GLY A 116 5.78 3.72 0.40
CA GLY A 116 4.75 4.28 1.27
C GLY A 116 4.04 3.24 2.13
N GLY A 117 3.95 1.99 1.65
CA GLY A 117 3.39 0.90 2.45
C GLY A 117 4.32 0.44 3.59
N LEU A 118 5.64 0.56 3.41
CA LEU A 118 6.59 0.33 4.50
C LEU A 118 6.37 1.37 5.61
N TYR A 119 6.18 2.63 5.24
CA TYR A 119 5.85 3.72 6.18
C TYR A 119 4.52 3.47 6.90
N ALA A 120 3.47 3.10 6.16
CA ALA A 120 2.15 2.81 6.73
C ALA A 120 2.24 1.71 7.80
N ARG A 121 2.98 0.64 7.52
CA ARG A 121 3.19 -0.48 8.46
C ARG A 121 3.90 -0.03 9.74
N GLN A 122 4.95 0.78 9.62
CA GLN A 122 5.70 1.25 10.79
C GLN A 122 4.91 2.27 11.62
N LEU A 123 4.22 3.20 10.96
CA LEU A 123 3.31 4.13 11.66
C LEU A 123 2.26 3.38 12.47
N ALA A 124 1.68 2.31 11.91
CA ALA A 124 0.71 1.50 12.64
C ALA A 124 1.30 0.75 13.84
N LYS A 125 2.58 0.33 13.76
CA LYS A 125 3.29 -0.27 14.91
C LYS A 125 3.64 0.75 15.98
N MET A 126 4.02 1.96 15.58
CA MET A 126 4.36 3.05 16.50
C MET A 126 3.12 3.64 17.17
N MET A 127 1.98 3.68 16.47
CA MET A 127 0.76 4.40 16.88
C MET A 127 -0.51 3.54 16.76
N PRO A 128 -0.57 2.32 17.31
CA PRO A 128 -1.71 1.41 17.09
C PRO A 128 -3.03 1.97 17.63
N GLY A 129 -2.99 2.83 18.65
CA GLY A 129 -4.16 3.49 19.20
C GLY A 129 -4.76 4.58 18.28
N ARG A 130 -3.99 5.10 17.30
CA ARG A 130 -4.42 6.14 16.37
C ARG A 130 -4.65 5.64 14.95
N VAL A 131 -4.20 4.42 14.62
CA VAL A 131 -4.37 3.80 13.30
C VAL A 131 -5.52 2.81 13.33
N ARG A 132 -6.44 2.95 12.35
CA ARG A 132 -7.61 2.08 12.18
C ARG A 132 -7.25 0.80 11.42
N SER A 133 -6.55 0.95 10.30
CA SER A 133 -6.16 -0.16 9.43
C SER A 133 -4.99 0.23 8.52
N VAL A 134 -4.32 -0.76 7.96
CA VAL A 134 -3.26 -0.60 6.97
C VAL A 134 -3.61 -1.34 5.70
N ILE A 135 -3.48 -0.67 4.55
CA ILE A 135 -3.55 -1.28 3.22
C ILE A 135 -2.25 -0.97 2.50
N THR A 136 -1.55 -2.00 2.03
CA THR A 136 -0.31 -1.85 1.25
C THR A 136 -0.55 -2.22 -0.21
N LEU A 137 0.02 -1.46 -1.13
CA LEU A 137 -0.09 -1.66 -2.57
C LEU A 137 1.32 -1.96 -3.13
N GLY A 138 1.60 -3.22 -3.48
CA GLY A 138 2.89 -3.65 -4.03
C GLY A 138 4.09 -3.30 -3.13
N SER A 139 3.97 -3.42 -1.82
CA SER A 139 5.01 -3.01 -0.88
C SER A 139 5.85 -4.20 -0.43
N PRO A 140 7.18 -4.21 -0.66
CA PRO A 140 8.03 -5.38 -0.46
C PRO A 140 8.54 -5.50 1.00
N PHE A 141 7.64 -5.54 1.99
CA PHE A 141 7.99 -5.55 3.41
C PHE A 141 8.53 -6.89 3.94
N ALA A 142 8.26 -8.00 3.23
CA ALA A 142 8.71 -9.34 3.63
C ALA A 142 9.89 -9.85 2.80
N ALA A 143 10.50 -9.00 1.97
CA ALA A 143 11.64 -9.33 1.13
C ALA A 143 12.86 -8.48 1.48
N GLY A 144 14.06 -9.03 1.26
CA GLY A 144 15.27 -8.23 1.32
C GLY A 144 15.30 -7.16 0.21
N PRO A 145 16.06 -6.08 0.39
CA PRO A 145 16.04 -4.93 -0.52
C PRO A 145 16.40 -5.28 -1.97
N LYS A 146 17.22 -6.29 -2.18
CA LYS A 146 17.61 -6.77 -3.54
C LYS A 146 16.51 -7.54 -4.28
N ALA A 147 15.36 -7.79 -3.65
CA ALA A 147 14.19 -8.38 -4.30
C ALA A 147 13.36 -7.36 -5.11
N THR A 148 13.84 -6.14 -5.27
CA THR A 148 13.20 -5.11 -6.09
C THR A 148 14.13 -4.60 -7.18
N ASN A 149 13.57 -4.23 -8.33
CA ASN A 149 14.32 -3.52 -9.38
C ASN A 149 14.63 -2.06 -9.01
N ALA A 150 14.02 -1.54 -7.95
CA ALA A 150 14.13 -0.15 -7.52
C ALA A 150 15.23 0.08 -6.44
N TRP A 151 15.91 -0.95 -5.92
CA TRP A 151 16.82 -0.80 -4.79
C TRP A 151 17.95 0.21 -5.02
N ARG A 152 18.53 0.25 -6.23
CA ARG A 152 19.58 1.22 -6.59
C ARG A 152 19.05 2.66 -6.63
N VAL A 153 17.82 2.82 -7.15
CA VAL A 153 17.15 4.13 -7.19
C VAL A 153 16.88 4.59 -5.76
N TYR A 154 16.49 3.68 -4.87
CA TYR A 154 16.30 3.97 -3.47
C TYR A 154 17.59 4.44 -2.79
N GLU A 155 18.71 3.74 -2.97
CA GLU A 155 20.00 4.13 -2.37
C GLU A 155 20.48 5.50 -2.88
N ILE A 156 20.34 5.76 -4.19
CA ILE A 156 20.68 7.08 -4.76
C ILE A 156 19.76 8.18 -4.21
N ALA A 157 18.45 7.93 -4.13
CA ALA A 157 17.48 8.93 -3.72
C ALA A 157 17.54 9.22 -2.22
N SER A 158 17.68 8.18 -1.39
CA SER A 158 17.70 8.31 0.06
C SER A 158 19.08 8.74 0.61
N GLY A 159 20.17 8.41 -0.10
CA GLY A 159 21.53 8.55 0.38
C GLY A 159 21.93 7.48 1.40
N HIS A 160 21.16 6.39 1.51
CA HIS A 160 21.35 5.32 2.48
C HIS A 160 21.31 3.95 1.82
N ARG A 161 21.92 2.97 2.46
CA ARG A 161 21.86 1.58 2.00
C ARG A 161 20.50 0.96 2.33
N ALA A 162 19.97 0.23 1.40
CA ALA A 162 18.66 -0.40 1.55
C ALA A 162 18.64 -1.57 2.57
N ASP A 163 19.81 -2.15 2.88
CA ASP A 163 19.97 -3.20 3.90
C ASP A 163 19.96 -2.67 5.36
N GLU A 164 19.97 -1.35 5.54
CA GLU A 164 19.89 -0.69 6.85
C GLU A 164 18.44 -0.33 7.25
N ASP A 165 17.47 -0.57 6.37
CA ASP A 165 16.10 -0.06 6.53
C ASP A 165 15.39 -0.58 7.79
N ASP A 166 15.50 -1.86 8.13
CA ASP A 166 14.89 -2.39 9.35
C ASP A 166 15.31 -1.60 10.59
N ALA A 167 16.60 -1.28 10.71
CA ALA A 167 17.10 -0.48 11.83
C ALA A 167 16.60 0.97 11.78
N ARG A 168 16.54 1.57 10.59
CA ARG A 168 16.07 2.95 10.38
C ARG A 168 14.58 3.10 10.66
N PHE A 169 13.80 2.08 10.32
CA PHE A 169 12.38 2.02 10.63
C PHE A 169 12.07 1.63 12.09
N GLY A 170 13.10 1.35 12.90
CA GLY A 170 12.93 1.01 14.31
C GLY A 170 12.43 -0.40 14.56
N GLY A 171 12.65 -1.32 13.61
CA GLY A 171 12.32 -2.74 13.77
C GLY A 171 11.93 -3.43 12.47
N SER A 172 11.69 -4.74 12.54
CA SER A 172 11.40 -5.57 11.38
C SER A 172 10.21 -5.06 10.56
N LEU A 173 10.45 -4.75 9.29
CA LEU A 173 9.43 -4.39 8.31
C LEU A 173 8.44 -5.53 8.07
N ALA A 174 8.91 -6.79 8.12
CA ALA A 174 8.11 -7.99 7.86
C ALA A 174 7.05 -8.28 8.94
N GLY A 175 7.26 -7.81 10.17
CA GLY A 175 6.30 -8.05 11.26
C GLY A 175 4.93 -7.45 10.94
N THR A 176 3.85 -8.22 11.11
CA THR A 176 2.47 -7.75 10.90
C THR A 176 2.13 -6.61 11.87
N PRO A 177 1.55 -5.50 11.41
CA PRO A 177 1.05 -4.46 12.30
C PRO A 177 -0.05 -4.97 13.25
N PRO A 178 -0.17 -4.42 14.47
CA PRO A 178 -1.18 -4.85 15.45
C PRO A 178 -2.58 -4.27 15.19
N VAL A 179 -2.88 -3.98 13.92
CA VAL A 179 -4.18 -3.45 13.45
C VAL A 179 -4.60 -4.23 12.20
N PRO A 180 -5.86 -4.21 11.78
CA PRO A 180 -6.31 -4.81 10.54
C PRO A 180 -5.42 -4.44 9.36
N THR A 181 -4.88 -5.43 8.65
CA THR A 181 -3.88 -5.21 7.59
C THR A 181 -4.23 -6.01 6.34
N THR A 182 -4.28 -5.32 5.21
CA THR A 182 -4.47 -5.94 3.89
C THR A 182 -3.30 -5.61 2.98
N ALA A 183 -2.66 -6.63 2.42
CA ALA A 183 -1.64 -6.46 1.38
C ALA A 183 -2.25 -6.74 0.00
N ILE A 184 -2.25 -5.74 -0.88
CA ILE A 184 -2.65 -5.90 -2.28
C ILE A 184 -1.38 -6.05 -3.11
N PHE A 185 -1.26 -7.14 -3.86
CA PHE A 185 -0.09 -7.45 -4.64
C PHE A 185 -0.44 -7.96 -6.03
N SER A 186 0.54 -7.97 -6.95
CA SER A 186 0.38 -8.52 -8.30
C SER A 186 1.55 -9.42 -8.64
N ARG A 187 1.28 -10.61 -9.20
CA ARG A 187 2.32 -11.49 -9.74
C ARG A 187 2.96 -10.92 -11.00
N THR A 188 2.32 -9.94 -11.61
CA THR A 188 2.81 -9.25 -12.81
C THR A 188 3.44 -7.88 -12.49
N ASP A 189 3.73 -7.61 -11.21
CA ASP A 189 4.54 -6.47 -10.76
C ASP A 189 5.96 -6.59 -11.33
N GLY A 190 6.42 -5.57 -12.05
CA GLY A 190 7.75 -5.54 -12.67
C GLY A 190 8.83 -4.89 -11.80
N ILE A 191 8.46 -4.33 -10.65
CA ILE A 191 9.37 -3.62 -9.74
C ILE A 191 9.68 -4.45 -8.50
N CYS A 192 8.67 -4.97 -7.81
CA CYS A 192 8.83 -5.71 -6.56
C CYS A 192 8.52 -7.18 -6.74
N ALA A 193 9.37 -8.06 -6.20
CA ALA A 193 9.05 -9.49 -6.12
C ALA A 193 7.77 -9.66 -5.29
N TRP A 194 6.70 -10.14 -5.93
CA TRP A 194 5.37 -10.22 -5.34
C TRP A 194 5.32 -11.03 -4.03
N GLN A 195 6.16 -12.07 -3.90
CA GLN A 195 6.27 -12.86 -2.67
C GLN A 195 6.65 -12.01 -1.46
N GLY A 196 7.45 -10.96 -1.69
CA GLY A 196 7.84 -10.00 -0.65
C GLY A 196 6.75 -8.99 -0.29
N CYS A 197 5.67 -8.93 -1.08
CA CYS A 197 4.54 -8.03 -0.88
C CYS A 197 3.33 -8.71 -0.21
N MET A 198 3.45 -10.00 0.14
CA MET A 198 2.35 -10.76 0.74
C MET A 198 2.37 -10.67 2.26
N GLU A 199 1.21 -10.45 2.85
CA GLU A 199 1.00 -10.53 4.29
C GLU A 199 0.74 -11.97 4.72
N LYS A 200 1.13 -12.30 5.95
CA LYS A 200 0.71 -13.54 6.60
C LYS A 200 -0.77 -13.46 6.92
N THR A 201 -1.53 -14.51 6.56
CA THR A 201 -2.94 -14.59 6.92
C THR A 201 -3.07 -14.83 8.42
N THR A 202 -3.81 -13.97 9.10
CA THR A 202 -4.16 -14.07 10.51
C THR A 202 -5.64 -13.77 10.70
N ALA A 203 -6.09 -13.65 11.95
CA ALA A 203 -7.46 -13.24 12.26
C ALA A 203 -7.81 -11.83 11.76
N THR A 204 -6.81 -10.98 11.52
CA THR A 204 -7.00 -9.56 11.12
C THR A 204 -6.09 -9.14 9.98
N SER A 205 -5.49 -10.08 9.26
CA SER A 205 -4.62 -9.78 8.13
C SER A 205 -4.79 -10.75 6.96
N GLU A 206 -4.65 -10.21 5.74
CA GLU A 206 -4.83 -10.96 4.50
C GLU A 206 -4.00 -10.39 3.34
N SER A 207 -3.93 -11.18 2.27
CA SER A 207 -3.43 -10.74 0.97
C SER A 207 -4.53 -10.81 -0.09
N ILE A 208 -4.58 -9.79 -0.96
CA ILE A 208 -5.47 -9.74 -2.14
C ILE A 208 -4.58 -9.70 -3.38
N GLU A 209 -4.75 -10.69 -4.26
CA GLU A 209 -4.06 -10.72 -5.55
C GLU A 209 -4.88 -9.96 -6.59
N VAL A 210 -4.19 -9.15 -7.41
CA VAL A 210 -4.73 -8.45 -8.57
C VAL A 210 -3.78 -8.61 -9.75
N GLU A 211 -4.24 -8.37 -10.96
CA GLU A 211 -3.37 -8.25 -12.14
C GLU A 211 -3.16 -6.78 -12.48
N SER A 212 -2.05 -6.20 -12.03
CA SER A 212 -1.71 -4.79 -12.23
C SER A 212 -0.19 -4.63 -12.43
N SER A 213 0.22 -3.59 -13.12
CA SER A 213 1.61 -3.11 -13.03
C SER A 213 1.87 -2.53 -11.64
N HIS A 214 3.13 -2.47 -11.21
CA HIS A 214 3.52 -1.77 -9.99
C HIS A 214 3.15 -0.29 -10.05
N CYS A 215 3.51 0.34 -11.17
CA CYS A 215 3.27 1.77 -11.40
C CYS A 215 1.78 2.12 -11.57
N GLY A 216 0.92 1.15 -11.85
CA GLY A 216 -0.52 1.32 -12.00
C GLY A 216 -1.33 1.08 -10.74
N MET A 217 -0.78 0.44 -9.71
CA MET A 217 -1.55 0.05 -8.50
C MET A 217 -2.28 1.22 -7.85
N GLY A 218 -1.74 2.43 -7.93
CA GLY A 218 -2.39 3.61 -7.37
C GLY A 218 -3.68 4.05 -8.08
N HIS A 219 -3.99 3.47 -9.25
CA HIS A 219 -5.17 3.81 -10.05
C HIS A 219 -5.77 2.63 -10.84
N HIS A 220 -5.27 1.39 -10.66
CA HIS A 220 -5.88 0.24 -11.30
C HIS A 220 -7.29 -0.02 -10.74
N PRO A 221 -8.35 -0.22 -11.58
CA PRO A 221 -9.74 -0.34 -11.11
C PRO A 221 -9.95 -1.39 -10.03
N ALA A 222 -9.36 -2.59 -10.20
CA ALA A 222 -9.47 -3.66 -9.20
C ALA A 222 -8.81 -3.28 -7.87
N VAL A 223 -7.65 -2.63 -7.91
CA VAL A 223 -6.97 -2.15 -6.69
C VAL A 223 -7.83 -1.13 -5.98
N VAL A 224 -8.34 -0.13 -6.71
CA VAL A 224 -9.17 0.95 -6.16
C VAL A 224 -10.46 0.40 -5.53
N TYR A 225 -11.11 -0.57 -6.18
CA TYR A 225 -12.28 -1.25 -5.60
C TYR A 225 -11.92 -2.00 -4.31
N ALA A 226 -10.84 -2.81 -4.32
CA ALA A 226 -10.39 -3.54 -3.13
C ALA A 226 -10.05 -2.59 -1.97
N VAL A 227 -9.41 -1.45 -2.24
CA VAL A 227 -9.15 -0.42 -1.23
C VAL A 227 -10.46 0.12 -0.64
N ALA A 228 -11.44 0.45 -1.48
CA ALA A 228 -12.74 0.93 -1.00
C ALA A 228 -13.48 -0.12 -0.15
N ASP A 229 -13.47 -1.38 -0.57
CA ASP A 229 -14.09 -2.49 0.15
C ASP A 229 -13.44 -2.67 1.54
N ARG A 230 -12.11 -2.65 1.61
CA ARG A 230 -11.38 -2.80 2.90
C ARG A 230 -11.58 -1.60 3.83
N LEU A 231 -11.60 -0.40 3.31
CA LEU A 231 -11.83 0.82 4.09
C LEU A 231 -13.27 0.93 4.62
N ALA A 232 -14.25 0.37 3.91
CA ALA A 232 -15.67 0.43 4.29
C ALA A 232 -16.03 -0.45 5.49
N GLN A 233 -15.14 -1.33 5.95
CA GLN A 233 -15.41 -2.15 7.10
C GLN A 233 -15.57 -1.30 8.37
N PRO A 234 -16.61 -1.56 9.20
CA PRO A 234 -16.74 -0.88 10.48
C PRO A 234 -15.52 -1.13 11.36
N GLU A 235 -15.13 -0.13 12.14
CA GLU A 235 -14.02 -0.30 13.08
C GLU A 235 -14.32 -1.44 14.07
N GLY A 236 -13.37 -2.33 14.26
CA GLY A 236 -13.52 -3.50 15.14
C GLY A 236 -14.29 -4.69 14.53
N GLN A 237 -14.77 -4.58 13.29
CA GLN A 237 -15.52 -5.65 12.60
C GLN A 237 -14.79 -6.13 11.34
N TRP A 238 -13.50 -6.44 11.46
CA TRP A 238 -12.75 -6.90 10.32
C TRP A 238 -13.21 -8.29 9.85
N SER A 239 -13.35 -8.48 8.54
CA SER A 239 -13.59 -9.76 7.90
C SER A 239 -12.75 -9.88 6.62
N PRO A 240 -12.36 -11.09 6.21
CA PRO A 240 -11.61 -11.30 4.97
C PRO A 240 -12.36 -10.78 3.74
N PHE A 241 -11.61 -10.41 2.70
CA PHE A 241 -12.17 -9.99 1.41
C PHE A 241 -12.99 -11.11 0.78
N ASP A 242 -14.25 -10.85 0.51
CA ASP A 242 -15.15 -11.80 -0.16
C ASP A 242 -14.82 -11.87 -1.66
N ARG A 243 -14.34 -13.05 -2.11
CA ARG A 243 -14.01 -13.33 -3.52
C ARG A 243 -15.13 -14.01 -4.29
N ARG A 244 -16.34 -14.17 -3.73
CA ARG A 244 -17.45 -14.85 -4.40
C ARG A 244 -18.07 -14.01 -5.50
N GLY A 245 -18.84 -14.69 -6.39
CA GLY A 245 -19.51 -14.04 -7.51
C GLY A 245 -18.51 -13.45 -8.52
N TRP A 246 -18.81 -12.30 -9.10
CA TRP A 246 -17.97 -11.63 -10.09
C TRP A 246 -16.55 -11.32 -9.60
N ARG A 247 -16.36 -11.18 -8.29
CA ARG A 247 -15.05 -10.90 -7.70
C ARG A 247 -14.06 -12.05 -7.94
N SER A 248 -14.54 -13.29 -8.07
CA SER A 248 -13.66 -14.44 -8.37
C SER A 248 -12.99 -14.34 -9.74
N LEU A 249 -13.55 -13.58 -10.68
CA LEU A 249 -13.01 -13.34 -12.01
C LEU A 249 -11.89 -12.27 -12.00
N VAL A 250 -11.91 -11.37 -11.01
CA VAL A 250 -11.03 -10.21 -10.92
C VAL A 250 -9.93 -10.40 -9.86
N TYR A 251 -10.23 -11.14 -8.80
CA TYR A 251 -9.33 -11.33 -7.66
C TYR A 251 -8.97 -12.81 -7.52
N PRO A 252 -7.88 -13.26 -8.13
CA PRO A 252 -7.42 -14.64 -8.02
C PRO A 252 -7.18 -15.08 -6.57
N ASN A 253 -7.18 -16.41 -6.35
CA ASN A 253 -6.79 -16.93 -5.05
C ASN A 253 -5.28 -16.63 -4.80
N PRO A 254 -4.92 -15.85 -3.78
CA PRO A 254 -3.52 -15.48 -3.52
C PRO A 254 -2.64 -16.69 -3.16
N ASN A 255 -3.25 -17.83 -2.77
CA ASN A 255 -2.56 -19.06 -2.37
C ASN A 255 -2.49 -20.11 -3.50
N ARG A 256 -2.80 -19.74 -4.75
CA ARG A 256 -2.70 -20.64 -5.91
C ARG A 256 -1.26 -20.91 -6.33
#